data_a6bbafed929600887cc06b4d3e4ba6e7
#
_entry.id   a6bbafed929600887cc06b4d3e4ba6e7
#
_cell.length_a   1.000
_cell.length_b   1.000
_cell.length_c   1.000
_cell.angle_alpha   90.00
_cell.angle_beta   90.00
_cell.angle_gamma   90.00
#
_symmetry.space_group_name_H-M   'P 1'
#
loop_
_entity.id
_entity.type
_entity.pdbx_description
1 polymer ?
#
loop_
_entity_poly.entity_id
_entity_poly.type
_entity_poly.pdbx_seq_one_letter_code
_entity_poly.pdbx_strand_id
1 'polypeptide(L)'
;MLVVEVANGCSLVWGAEAVQALRERLGVGGRTVGSLPRGPRQNSRLGLPLLLMPEEARLLAEIGAVTLVSAPRTDSRQHSLALASFKLQQEQGFQEQSALAAEARETRRQEILEKIAEGQAAKKQKLEPDLGASESQEASAGENEASVGQASREYDEAGYPSPQPGPSDGVALLPRSALLVQLATARPRPIKARPLDWRVQSKDWPHAGRPAHELRYSIYRDLWERGFFLSAAGKFGGDFLVYPGDPLRFHAHYIAQCWAPGDSIPLQDLISAGRLGTSVKKTLLLCSPQPDGKVVYTSLQWASLQ
;
A
#
# COMPACT_ATOMS: atom_id res chain seq x y z
N MET A 1 19.45 -4.96 15.93
CA MET A 1 18.49 -6.05 16.14
C MET A 1 17.12 -5.58 15.64
N LEU A 2 16.50 -6.31 14.74
CA LEU A 2 15.21 -5.93 14.16
C LEU A 2 14.09 -6.23 15.16
N VAL A 3 12.99 -5.46 15.09
CA VAL A 3 11.85 -5.64 15.99
C VAL A 3 10.62 -5.97 15.17
N VAL A 4 9.92 -7.02 15.57
CA VAL A 4 8.64 -7.46 15.02
C VAL A 4 7.55 -7.26 16.08
N GLU A 5 6.55 -6.46 15.77
CA GLU A 5 5.40 -6.23 16.64
C GLU A 5 4.38 -7.35 16.43
N VAL A 6 3.97 -8.00 17.50
CA VAL A 6 2.99 -9.09 17.47
C VAL A 6 1.73 -8.63 18.21
N ALA A 7 0.61 -8.73 17.54
CA ALA A 7 -0.68 -8.38 18.09
C ALA A 7 -1.78 -9.30 17.53
N ASN A 8 -2.54 -9.96 18.40
CA ASN A 8 -3.65 -10.85 18.04
C ASN A 8 -3.26 -11.91 16.96
N GLY A 9 -2.09 -12.51 17.09
CA GLY A 9 -1.59 -13.52 16.14
C GLY A 9 -1.01 -12.98 14.83
N CYS A 10 -0.94 -11.66 14.67
CA CYS A 10 -0.36 -11.01 13.50
C CYS A 10 1.02 -10.44 13.85
N SER A 11 2.03 -10.77 13.05
CA SER A 11 3.40 -10.32 13.20
C SER A 11 3.72 -9.24 12.18
N LEU A 12 3.97 -8.01 12.61
CA LEU A 12 4.07 -6.81 11.77
C LEU A 12 5.47 -6.18 11.85
N VAL A 13 5.99 -5.79 10.69
CA VAL A 13 7.25 -5.04 10.54
C VAL A 13 6.95 -3.67 9.94
N TRP A 14 7.31 -2.61 10.66
CA TRP A 14 6.96 -1.24 10.30
C TRP A 14 8.08 -0.46 9.59
N GLY A 15 9.33 -0.87 9.77
CA GLY A 15 10.48 -0.17 9.20
C GLY A 15 10.81 -0.63 7.79
N ALA A 16 11.00 0.29 6.84
CA ALA A 16 11.40 -0.05 5.47
C ALA A 16 12.78 -0.73 5.42
N GLU A 17 13.74 -0.23 6.18
CA GLU A 17 15.08 -0.82 6.31
C GLU A 17 15.03 -2.25 6.88
N ALA A 18 14.14 -2.47 7.86
CA ALA A 18 13.93 -3.80 8.42
C ALA A 18 13.37 -4.76 7.36
N VAL A 19 12.40 -4.32 6.56
CA VAL A 19 11.84 -5.11 5.47
C VAL A 19 12.89 -5.43 4.41
N GLN A 20 13.73 -4.47 4.06
CA GLN A 20 14.83 -4.69 3.12
C GLN A 20 15.81 -5.73 3.66
N ALA A 21 16.23 -5.61 4.91
CA ALA A 21 17.14 -6.57 5.55
C ALA A 21 16.55 -7.99 5.62
N LEU A 22 15.24 -8.13 5.91
CA LEU A 22 14.55 -9.42 5.92
C LEU A 22 14.58 -10.10 4.54
N ARG A 23 14.36 -9.32 3.47
CA ARG A 23 14.33 -9.87 2.10
C ARG A 23 15.72 -10.17 1.57
N GLU A 24 16.65 -9.23 1.67
CA GLU A 24 17.95 -9.33 1.02
C GLU A 24 18.92 -10.24 1.78
N ARG A 25 18.85 -10.24 3.12
CA ARG A 25 19.81 -10.99 3.95
C ARG A 25 19.26 -12.30 4.49
N LEU A 26 17.95 -12.34 4.74
CA LEU A 26 17.34 -13.47 5.44
C LEU A 26 16.36 -14.27 4.56
N GLY A 27 16.16 -13.89 3.31
CA GLY A 27 15.28 -14.63 2.39
C GLY A 27 13.81 -14.70 2.84
N VAL A 28 13.34 -13.73 3.63
CA VAL A 28 11.97 -13.68 4.13
C VAL A 28 11.19 -12.62 3.41
N GLY A 29 10.16 -13.03 2.69
CA GLY A 29 9.38 -12.16 1.81
C GLY A 29 8.30 -11.36 2.50
N GLY A 30 7.56 -11.98 3.41
CA GLY A 30 6.37 -11.41 4.04
C GLY A 30 5.32 -10.93 3.03
N ARG A 31 4.30 -10.27 3.55
CA ARG A 31 3.24 -9.65 2.73
C ARG A 31 2.97 -8.22 3.20
N THR A 32 3.05 -7.26 2.30
CA THR A 32 2.64 -5.87 2.60
C THR A 32 1.12 -5.79 2.74
N VAL A 33 0.64 -5.16 3.81
CA VAL A 33 -0.80 -5.08 4.13
C VAL A 33 -1.29 -3.66 4.38
N GLY A 34 -0.40 -2.67 4.41
CA GLY A 34 -0.76 -1.27 4.59
C GLY A 34 -1.41 -0.67 3.36
N SER A 35 -2.18 0.39 3.55
CA SER A 35 -2.76 1.17 2.45
C SER A 35 -1.95 2.44 2.20
N LEU A 36 -1.84 2.84 0.93
CA LEU A 36 -1.21 4.10 0.55
C LEU A 36 -2.27 5.21 0.45
N PRO A 37 -1.98 6.44 0.90
CA PRO A 37 -2.97 7.53 0.96
C PRO A 37 -3.58 7.92 -0.40
N ARG A 38 -2.84 7.72 -1.50
CA ARG A 38 -3.22 8.18 -2.84
C ARG A 38 -3.82 7.13 -3.77
N GLY A 39 -4.14 5.95 -3.27
CA GLY A 39 -4.63 4.89 -4.14
C GLY A 39 -5.71 4.03 -3.49
N PRO A 40 -6.97 4.47 -3.40
CA PRO A 40 -8.04 3.71 -2.76
C PRO A 40 -8.37 2.38 -3.48
N ARG A 41 -7.98 2.20 -4.73
CA ARG A 41 -8.15 0.96 -5.50
C ARG A 41 -6.84 0.18 -5.61
N GLN A 42 -6.24 -0.17 -4.46
CA GLN A 42 -4.91 -0.77 -4.44
C GLN A 42 -4.96 -2.27 -4.24
N ASN A 43 -5.19 -3.00 -5.31
CA ASN A 43 -4.99 -4.45 -5.27
C ASN A 43 -3.52 -4.86 -5.52
N SER A 44 -2.66 -3.96 -6.02
CA SER A 44 -1.31 -4.31 -6.46
C SER A 44 -0.17 -3.55 -5.77
N ARG A 45 -0.45 -2.46 -5.06
CA ARG A 45 0.57 -1.63 -4.40
C ARG A 45 0.19 -1.36 -2.96
N LEU A 46 0.52 -2.29 -2.09
CA LEU A 46 0.32 -2.15 -0.66
C LEU A 46 1.60 -1.59 -0.02
N GLY A 47 1.43 -0.72 0.99
CA GLY A 47 2.51 -0.16 1.77
C GLY A 47 2.79 -0.95 3.05
N LEU A 48 3.68 -0.39 3.87
CA LEU A 48 3.92 -0.91 5.22
C LEU A 48 2.65 -0.81 6.08
N PRO A 49 2.48 -1.71 7.05
CA PRO A 49 3.46 -2.69 7.53
C PRO A 49 3.56 -3.93 6.67
N LEU A 50 4.67 -4.65 6.83
CA LEU A 50 4.84 -6.01 6.32
C LEU A 50 4.27 -6.99 7.34
N LEU A 51 3.36 -7.84 6.91
CA LEU A 51 2.82 -8.95 7.68
C LEU A 51 3.68 -10.19 7.42
N LEU A 52 4.19 -10.77 8.49
CA LEU A 52 4.90 -12.05 8.46
C LEU A 52 3.95 -13.19 8.76
N MET A 53 4.19 -14.33 8.14
CA MET A 53 3.57 -15.59 8.56
C MET A 53 4.05 -15.99 9.96
N PRO A 54 3.27 -16.76 10.73
CA PRO A 54 3.74 -17.27 12.02
C PRO A 54 5.06 -18.05 11.93
N GLU A 55 5.24 -18.82 10.87
CA GLU A 55 6.44 -19.59 10.58
C GLU A 55 7.65 -18.66 10.33
N GLU A 56 7.46 -17.57 9.59
CA GLU A 56 8.51 -16.56 9.35
C GLU A 56 8.94 -15.87 10.64
N ALA A 57 7.97 -15.41 11.43
CA ALA A 57 8.24 -14.71 12.68
C ALA A 57 8.96 -15.60 13.70
N ARG A 58 8.55 -16.87 13.80
CA ARG A 58 9.19 -17.88 14.64
C ARG A 58 10.63 -18.16 14.20
N LEU A 59 10.85 -18.41 12.92
CA LEU A 59 12.19 -18.65 12.37
C LEU A 59 13.13 -17.50 12.69
N LEU A 60 12.71 -16.28 12.42
CA LEU A 60 13.50 -15.08 12.66
C LEU A 60 13.83 -14.87 14.13
N ALA A 61 12.92 -15.21 15.05
CA ALA A 61 13.16 -15.16 16.47
C ALA A 61 14.09 -16.28 16.94
N GLU A 62 13.96 -17.51 16.39
CA GLU A 62 14.78 -18.67 16.73
C GLU A 62 16.24 -18.47 16.31
N ILE A 63 16.49 -17.91 15.13
CA ILE A 63 17.85 -17.59 14.67
C ILE A 63 18.42 -16.30 15.30
N GLY A 64 17.65 -15.64 16.18
CA GLY A 64 18.08 -14.42 16.87
C GLY A 64 18.17 -13.16 15.98
N ALA A 65 17.60 -13.19 14.77
CA ALA A 65 17.61 -12.05 13.86
C ALA A 65 16.64 -10.94 14.28
N VAL A 66 15.55 -11.29 14.97
CA VAL A 66 14.55 -10.33 15.44
C VAL A 66 14.16 -10.56 16.91
N THR A 67 13.67 -9.50 17.53
CA THR A 67 12.97 -9.58 18.82
C THR A 67 11.47 -9.43 18.57
N LEU A 68 10.70 -10.41 18.99
CA LEU A 68 9.25 -10.30 19.00
C LEU A 68 8.83 -9.46 20.19
N VAL A 69 7.92 -8.51 19.97
CA VAL A 69 7.39 -7.66 21.03
C VAL A 69 5.88 -7.59 20.96
N SER A 70 5.22 -7.66 22.10
CA SER A 70 3.79 -7.44 22.20
C SER A 70 3.52 -5.97 22.50
N ALA A 71 2.66 -5.34 21.70
CA ALA A 71 2.23 -3.98 21.97
C ALA A 71 1.22 -3.97 23.11
N PRO A 72 1.38 -3.09 24.11
CA PRO A 72 0.37 -2.95 25.16
C PRO A 72 -0.93 -2.48 24.53
N ARG A 73 -2.04 -3.09 24.97
CA ARG A 73 -3.37 -2.60 24.60
C ARG A 73 -3.58 -1.23 25.21
N THR A 74 -4.01 -0.28 24.39
CA THR A 74 -4.48 1.00 24.91
C THR A 74 -5.73 0.78 25.73
N ASP A 75 -5.69 1.12 27.03
CA ASP A 75 -6.90 1.20 27.85
C ASP A 75 -7.93 2.12 27.18
N SER A 76 -9.22 1.86 27.41
CA SER A 76 -10.31 2.67 26.82
C SER A 76 -10.16 4.17 27.14
N ARG A 77 -9.60 4.51 28.32
CA ARG A 77 -9.24 5.89 28.68
C ARG A 77 -8.14 6.47 27.81
N GLN A 78 -7.07 5.70 27.58
CA GLN A 78 -5.96 6.13 26.70
C GLN A 78 -6.43 6.26 25.25
N HIS A 79 -7.33 5.38 24.82
CA HIS A 79 -7.93 5.48 23.48
C HIS A 79 -8.78 6.74 23.33
N SER A 80 -9.62 7.08 24.33
CA SER A 80 -10.42 8.31 24.28
C SER A 80 -9.58 9.57 24.31
N LEU A 81 -8.51 9.61 25.11
CA LEU A 81 -7.55 10.72 25.13
C LEU A 81 -6.80 10.86 23.80
N ALA A 82 -6.36 9.74 23.22
CA ALA A 82 -5.71 9.74 21.91
C ALA A 82 -6.65 10.21 20.80
N LEU A 83 -7.94 9.80 20.87
CA LEU A 83 -8.96 10.26 19.93
C LEU A 83 -9.26 11.76 20.08
N ALA A 84 -9.28 12.27 21.31
CA ALA A 84 -9.48 13.68 21.59
C ALA A 84 -8.29 14.52 21.09
N SER A 85 -7.05 14.06 21.34
CA SER A 85 -5.85 14.74 20.83
C SER A 85 -5.78 14.72 19.31
N PHE A 86 -6.17 13.63 18.65
CA PHE A 86 -6.24 13.54 17.21
C PHE A 86 -7.27 14.51 16.62
N LYS A 87 -8.46 14.62 17.22
CA LYS A 87 -9.48 15.58 16.80
C LYS A 87 -8.99 17.02 16.94
N LEU A 88 -8.29 17.32 18.04
CA LEU A 88 -7.70 18.64 18.26
C LEU A 88 -6.65 18.96 17.19
N GLN A 89 -5.74 18.03 16.89
CA GLN A 89 -4.76 18.18 15.82
C GLN A 89 -5.40 18.37 14.44
N GLN A 90 -6.47 17.63 14.16
CA GLN A 90 -7.24 17.82 12.92
C GLN A 90 -7.82 19.23 12.81
N GLU A 91 -8.39 19.73 13.90
CA GLU A 91 -8.98 21.06 13.90
C GLU A 91 -7.91 22.16 13.77
N GLN A 92 -6.78 22.02 14.46
CA GLN A 92 -5.63 22.91 14.30
C GLN A 92 -5.10 22.90 12.86
N GLY A 93 -4.88 21.72 12.30
CA GLY A 93 -4.45 21.58 10.91
C GLY A 93 -5.45 22.16 9.90
N PHE A 94 -6.74 22.07 10.18
CA PHE A 94 -7.77 22.72 9.36
C PHE A 94 -7.69 24.26 9.44
N GLN A 95 -7.51 24.82 10.64
CA GLN A 95 -7.37 26.25 10.84
C GLN A 95 -6.12 26.78 10.14
N GLU A 96 -4.98 26.11 10.28
CA GLU A 96 -3.73 26.46 9.61
C GLU A 96 -3.87 26.42 8.09
N GLN A 97 -4.44 25.36 7.53
CA GLN A 97 -4.66 25.26 6.08
C GLN A 97 -5.64 26.31 5.57
N SER A 98 -6.67 26.63 6.35
CA SER A 98 -7.63 27.67 6.01
C SER A 98 -6.98 29.05 6.01
N ALA A 99 -6.11 29.34 6.99
CA ALA A 99 -5.37 30.61 7.06
C ALA A 99 -4.41 30.75 5.87
N LEU A 100 -3.62 29.73 5.58
CA LEU A 100 -2.72 29.71 4.41
C LEU A 100 -3.47 29.84 3.08
N ALA A 101 -4.64 29.21 2.96
CA ALA A 101 -5.46 29.34 1.76
C ALA A 101 -6.07 30.75 1.61
N ALA A 102 -6.41 31.41 2.72
CA ALA A 102 -6.88 32.81 2.73
C ALA A 102 -5.76 33.77 2.32
N GLU A 103 -4.58 33.60 2.91
CA GLU A 103 -3.40 34.39 2.57
C GLU A 103 -3.00 34.27 1.10
N ALA A 104 -2.95 33.04 0.60
CA ALA A 104 -2.65 32.78 -0.81
C ALA A 104 -3.68 33.39 -1.77
N ARG A 105 -4.95 33.45 -1.38
CA ARG A 105 -5.99 34.11 -2.17
C ARG A 105 -5.83 35.63 -2.17
N GLU A 106 -5.47 36.18 -1.03
CA GLU A 106 -5.25 37.61 -0.88
C GLU A 106 -4.03 38.09 -1.70
N THR A 107 -2.93 37.35 -1.62
CA THR A 107 -1.73 37.59 -2.44
C THR A 107 -2.06 37.53 -3.93
N ARG A 108 -2.80 36.52 -4.35
CA ARG A 108 -3.21 36.39 -5.76
C ARG A 108 -4.15 37.51 -6.21
N ARG A 109 -5.02 37.98 -5.32
CA ARG A 109 -5.90 39.13 -5.58
C ARG A 109 -5.09 40.43 -5.78
N GLN A 110 -4.09 40.64 -4.93
CA GLN A 110 -3.17 41.78 -5.03
C GLN A 110 -2.37 41.73 -6.33
N GLU A 111 -1.81 40.60 -6.71
CA GLU A 111 -1.09 40.42 -7.98
C GLU A 111 -1.98 40.71 -9.21
N ILE A 112 -3.25 40.30 -9.16
CA ILE A 112 -4.22 40.57 -10.24
C ILE A 112 -4.55 42.05 -10.31
N LEU A 113 -4.77 42.72 -9.17
CA LEU A 113 -5.04 44.15 -9.12
C LEU A 113 -3.86 44.99 -9.63
N GLU A 114 -2.64 44.59 -9.27
CA GLU A 114 -1.42 45.21 -9.76
C GLU A 114 -1.27 45.06 -11.29
N LYS A 115 -1.49 43.88 -11.85
CA LYS A 115 -1.50 43.66 -13.30
C LYS A 115 -2.60 44.46 -14.02
N ILE A 116 -3.77 44.63 -13.39
CA ILE A 116 -4.85 45.43 -13.96
C ILE A 116 -4.45 46.93 -13.95
N ALA A 117 -3.84 47.42 -12.86
CA ALA A 117 -3.34 48.76 -12.75
C ALA A 117 -2.24 49.07 -13.77
N GLU A 118 -1.28 48.18 -13.93
CA GLU A 118 -0.23 48.25 -14.96
C GLU A 118 -0.82 48.29 -16.39
N GLY A 119 -1.81 47.41 -16.64
CA GLY A 119 -2.51 47.38 -17.94
C GLY A 119 -3.31 48.62 -18.24
N GLN A 120 -3.91 49.27 -17.22
CA GLN A 120 -4.61 50.54 -17.34
C GLN A 120 -3.64 51.73 -17.54
N ALA A 121 -2.49 51.71 -16.86
CA ALA A 121 -1.43 52.71 -17.03
C ALA A 121 -0.84 52.65 -18.44
N ALA A 122 -0.57 51.44 -18.96
CA ALA A 122 -0.09 51.25 -20.31
C ALA A 122 -1.11 51.68 -21.40
N LYS A 123 -2.41 51.51 -21.13
CA LYS A 123 -3.48 52.04 -22.00
C LYS A 123 -3.59 53.54 -21.98
N LYS A 124 -3.41 54.17 -20.81
CA LYS A 124 -3.40 55.67 -20.69
C LYS A 124 -2.22 56.28 -21.43
N GLN A 125 -1.02 55.67 -21.36
CA GLN A 125 0.15 56.15 -22.11
C GLN A 125 -0.01 56.01 -23.64
N LYS A 126 -0.83 55.04 -24.10
CA LYS A 126 -1.12 54.91 -25.55
C LYS A 126 -2.25 55.83 -26.05
N LEU A 127 -2.98 56.51 -25.14
CA LEU A 127 -4.10 57.39 -25.47
C LEU A 127 -3.78 58.87 -25.37
N GLU A 128 -2.52 59.27 -25.08
CA GLU A 128 -2.11 60.66 -25.25
C GLU A 128 -1.86 60.89 -26.74
N PRO A 129 -2.71 61.66 -27.45
CA PRO A 129 -2.51 61.88 -28.85
C PRO A 129 -1.41 62.89 -29.06
N ASP A 130 -0.44 62.51 -29.84
CA ASP A 130 0.46 63.43 -30.51
C ASP A 130 -0.38 64.33 -31.41
N LEU A 131 -0.54 65.58 -31.02
CA LEU A 131 -1.20 66.65 -31.79
C LEU A 131 -0.25 67.09 -32.89
N GLY A 132 -0.31 66.47 -34.05
CA GLY A 132 0.46 66.92 -35.21
C GLY A 132 0.10 66.21 -36.53
N ALA A 133 -0.74 66.95 -37.30
CA ALA A 133 -0.88 66.90 -38.75
C ALA A 133 -1.59 65.69 -39.45
N SER A 134 -2.78 66.04 -39.89
CA SER A 134 -3.34 66.14 -41.27
C SER A 134 -3.58 64.85 -42.08
N GLU A 135 -4.86 64.81 -42.44
CA GLU A 135 -5.49 64.56 -43.76
C GLU A 135 -5.49 63.15 -44.40
N SER A 136 -6.77 62.75 -44.52
CA SER A 136 -7.41 62.15 -45.72
C SER A 136 -7.00 60.73 -46.13
N GLN A 137 -7.86 59.78 -46.12
CA GLN A 137 -8.70 59.31 -47.22
C GLN A 137 -9.48 58.04 -46.86
N GLU A 138 -10.63 58.02 -47.43
CA GLU A 138 -11.74 57.12 -47.45
C GLU A 138 -11.48 55.66 -47.82
N ALA A 139 -12.41 54.87 -47.37
CA ALA A 139 -13.11 53.75 -48.05
C ALA A 139 -12.35 52.41 -48.21
N SER A 140 -12.84 51.34 -47.75
CA SER A 140 -13.88 50.54 -48.26
C SER A 140 -13.95 49.17 -47.56
N ALA A 141 -15.14 48.68 -47.55
CA ALA A 141 -15.60 47.36 -47.11
C ALA A 141 -14.85 46.13 -47.66
N GLY A 142 -14.92 45.08 -46.93
CA GLY A 142 -14.54 43.75 -47.42
C GLY A 142 -14.79 42.70 -46.40
N GLU A 143 -15.98 42.17 -46.33
CA GLU A 143 -16.33 40.84 -45.77
C GLU A 143 -15.48 39.79 -46.47
N ASN A 144 -15.09 38.80 -45.72
CA ASN A 144 -15.16 37.41 -46.18
C ASN A 144 -14.98 36.42 -45.05
N GLU A 145 -15.99 35.62 -45.03
CA GLU A 145 -16.16 34.37 -44.32
C GLU A 145 -15.24 33.25 -44.90
N ALA A 146 -15.33 32.18 -44.14
CA ALA A 146 -15.10 30.78 -44.49
C ALA A 146 -13.72 30.24 -44.16
N SER A 147 -13.59 29.18 -43.53
CA SER A 147 -14.27 27.93 -43.20
C SER A 147 -13.23 26.82 -43.04
N VAL A 148 -13.54 25.92 -42.13
CA VAL A 148 -13.33 24.47 -42.20
C VAL A 148 -11.95 23.88 -41.87
N GLY A 149 -11.98 23.02 -40.88
CA GLY A 149 -10.94 22.00 -40.64
C GLY A 149 -11.23 21.19 -39.38
N GLN A 150 -12.27 20.36 -39.44
CA GLN A 150 -12.52 19.30 -38.42
C GLN A 150 -11.38 18.28 -38.36
N ALA A 151 -11.03 17.86 -37.17
CA ALA A 151 -10.68 16.48 -36.88
C ALA A 151 -10.94 16.17 -35.41
N SER A 152 -12.00 15.44 -35.23
CA SER A 152 -12.46 14.74 -34.04
C SER A 152 -11.41 13.81 -33.45
N ARG A 153 -11.29 13.79 -32.15
CA ARG A 153 -11.09 12.56 -31.36
C ARG A 153 -11.75 12.72 -29.99
N GLU A 154 -12.86 12.02 -29.85
CA GLU A 154 -13.55 11.73 -28.61
C GLU A 154 -12.61 11.04 -27.64
N TYR A 155 -12.55 11.54 -26.41
CA TYR A 155 -12.32 10.76 -25.21
C TYR A 155 -13.34 11.22 -24.18
N ASP A 156 -14.23 10.31 -23.81
CA ASP A 156 -15.14 10.41 -22.69
C ASP A 156 -14.39 10.72 -21.41
N GLU A 157 -14.62 11.90 -20.84
CA GLU A 157 -14.23 12.23 -19.50
C GLU A 157 -15.47 12.70 -18.74
N ALA A 158 -15.85 11.89 -17.75
CA ALA A 158 -16.96 12.11 -16.85
C ALA A 158 -16.86 13.50 -16.21
N GLY A 159 -17.88 14.32 -16.47
CA GLY A 159 -17.97 15.70 -16.08
C GLY A 159 -17.98 15.92 -14.57
N TYR A 160 -16.96 16.62 -14.10
CA TYR A 160 -17.06 17.40 -12.87
C TYR A 160 -17.65 18.78 -13.24
N PRO A 161 -18.69 19.24 -12.56
CA PRO A 161 -19.23 20.56 -12.82
C PRO A 161 -18.19 21.62 -12.44
N SER A 162 -17.75 22.37 -13.42
CA SER A 162 -16.94 23.57 -13.23
C SER A 162 -17.76 24.61 -12.45
N PRO A 163 -17.29 25.13 -11.32
CA PRO A 163 -18.02 26.15 -10.61
C PRO A 163 -17.93 27.46 -11.40
N GLN A 164 -19.06 27.95 -11.89
CA GLN A 164 -19.20 29.29 -12.42
C GLN A 164 -18.87 30.33 -11.35
N PRO A 165 -18.12 31.38 -11.66
CA PRO A 165 -17.87 32.44 -10.71
C PRO A 165 -19.09 33.35 -10.59
N GLY A 166 -19.93 33.09 -9.58
CA GLY A 166 -20.94 34.06 -9.14
C GLY A 166 -20.29 35.09 -8.21
N PRO A 167 -20.74 36.34 -8.21
CA PRO A 167 -20.24 37.36 -7.31
C PRO A 167 -20.79 37.11 -5.91
N SER A 168 -19.99 36.58 -5.02
CA SER A 168 -20.27 36.60 -3.58
C SER A 168 -19.05 37.09 -2.82
N ASP A 169 -19.14 38.31 -2.32
CA ASP A 169 -18.32 38.87 -1.26
C ASP A 169 -18.56 38.08 0.05
N GLY A 170 -18.02 36.89 0.12
CA GLY A 170 -17.96 36.07 1.31
C GLY A 170 -16.60 35.42 1.37
N VAL A 171 -15.89 35.60 2.46
CA VAL A 171 -14.67 34.83 2.75
C VAL A 171 -15.01 33.36 2.66
N ALA A 172 -14.85 32.78 1.48
CA ALA A 172 -15.13 31.37 1.26
C ALA A 172 -14.06 30.55 2.01
N LEU A 173 -14.42 30.11 3.21
CA LEU A 173 -13.62 29.20 4.04
C LEU A 173 -13.31 27.94 3.23
N LEU A 174 -12.13 27.39 3.43
CA LEU A 174 -11.74 26.12 2.84
C LEU A 174 -12.78 25.04 3.24
N PRO A 175 -13.43 24.35 2.29
CA PRO A 175 -14.38 23.31 2.65
C PRO A 175 -13.64 22.17 3.37
N ARG A 176 -14.25 21.57 4.40
CA ARG A 176 -13.64 20.47 5.16
C ARG A 176 -13.27 19.27 4.29
N SER A 177 -13.95 19.07 3.16
CA SER A 177 -13.64 18.04 2.16
C SER A 177 -12.32 18.29 1.40
N ALA A 178 -11.81 19.52 1.38
CA ALA A 178 -10.54 19.87 0.75
C ALA A 178 -9.34 19.83 1.72
N LEU A 179 -9.56 19.44 2.98
CA LEU A 179 -8.51 19.30 3.98
C LEU A 179 -7.52 18.21 3.57
N LEU A 180 -6.24 18.54 3.53
CA LEU A 180 -5.17 17.57 3.37
C LEU A 180 -4.89 16.90 4.73
N VAL A 181 -5.13 15.59 4.81
CA VAL A 181 -4.83 14.78 5.99
C VAL A 181 -3.55 14.00 5.73
N GLN A 182 -2.53 14.27 6.52
CA GLN A 182 -1.31 13.48 6.50
C GLN A 182 -1.51 12.19 7.31
N LEU A 183 -1.52 11.05 6.63
CA LEU A 183 -1.57 9.75 7.28
C LEU A 183 -0.16 9.28 7.62
N ALA A 184 0.05 8.87 8.86
CA ALA A 184 1.30 8.23 9.25
C ALA A 184 1.43 6.86 8.55
N THR A 185 2.48 6.69 7.76
CA THR A 185 2.79 5.43 7.08
C THR A 185 3.65 4.50 7.94
N ALA A 186 4.23 5.01 9.01
CA ALA A 186 5.01 4.26 9.98
C ALA A 186 4.48 4.51 11.39
N ARG A 187 4.33 3.43 12.16
CA ARG A 187 3.94 3.53 13.56
C ARG A 187 5.19 3.73 14.42
N PRO A 188 5.25 4.75 15.29
CA PRO A 188 6.34 4.86 16.25
C PRO A 188 6.36 3.63 17.16
N ARG A 189 7.56 3.19 17.56
CA ARG A 189 7.70 2.06 18.49
C ARG A 189 6.89 2.33 19.75
N PRO A 190 6.08 1.38 20.22
CA PRO A 190 5.38 1.55 21.49
C PRO A 190 6.42 1.64 22.62
N ILE A 191 6.33 2.70 23.41
CA ILE A 191 7.27 3.02 24.50
C ILE A 191 7.31 1.91 25.58
N LYS A 192 6.29 1.06 25.64
CA LYS A 192 6.13 -0.02 26.62
C LYS A 192 5.93 -1.39 25.98
N ALA A 193 6.60 -1.64 24.86
CA ALA A 193 6.58 -2.96 24.24
C ALA A 193 7.26 -3.99 25.17
N ARG A 194 6.60 -5.13 25.36
CA ARG A 194 7.15 -6.24 26.16
C ARG A 194 7.72 -7.30 25.22
N PRO A 195 8.91 -7.83 25.51
CA PRO A 195 9.42 -8.99 24.80
C PRO A 195 8.40 -10.14 24.85
N LEU A 196 8.17 -10.80 23.72
CA LEU A 196 7.28 -11.93 23.60
C LEU A 196 8.12 -13.19 23.37
N ASP A 197 7.90 -14.20 24.21
CA ASP A 197 8.49 -15.52 24.01
C ASP A 197 7.59 -16.36 23.08
N TRP A 198 8.09 -16.70 21.92
CA TRP A 198 7.38 -17.52 20.92
C TRP A 198 7.17 -18.97 21.36
N ARG A 199 7.88 -19.43 22.39
CA ARG A 199 7.73 -20.78 22.97
C ARG A 199 6.49 -20.92 23.85
N VAL A 200 5.99 -19.77 24.33
CA VAL A 200 4.86 -19.73 25.27
C VAL A 200 3.60 -19.24 24.56
N GLN A 201 2.53 -20.02 24.66
CA GLN A 201 1.24 -19.62 24.13
C GLN A 201 0.70 -18.38 24.85
N SER A 202 0.31 -17.38 24.08
CA SER A 202 -0.29 -16.16 24.60
C SER A 202 -1.40 -15.69 23.66
N LYS A 203 -2.16 -14.69 24.08
CA LYS A 203 -3.20 -14.09 23.23
C LYS A 203 -2.62 -13.50 21.95
N ASP A 204 -1.45 -12.87 22.03
CA ASP A 204 -0.76 -12.28 20.88
C ASP A 204 -0.04 -13.33 20.05
N TRP A 205 0.40 -14.44 20.69
CA TRP A 205 1.04 -15.57 20.02
C TRP A 205 0.32 -16.88 20.30
N PRO A 206 -0.77 -17.18 19.58
CA PRO A 206 -1.58 -18.39 19.81
C PRO A 206 -0.99 -19.67 19.17
N HIS A 207 0.19 -19.58 18.58
CA HIS A 207 0.75 -20.63 17.71
C HIS A 207 1.59 -21.65 18.48
N ALA A 208 2.17 -21.28 19.62
CA ALA A 208 3.04 -22.16 20.40
C ALA A 208 2.35 -23.48 20.80
N GLY A 209 3.05 -24.59 20.61
CA GLY A 209 2.58 -25.94 20.97
C GLY A 209 1.41 -26.50 20.14
N ARG A 210 1.00 -25.82 19.08
CA ARG A 210 -0.04 -26.33 18.16
C ARG A 210 0.59 -27.30 17.15
N PRO A 211 0.11 -28.57 17.06
CA PRO A 211 0.67 -29.56 16.15
C PRO A 211 0.69 -29.11 14.68
N ALA A 212 -0.39 -28.46 14.24
CA ALA A 212 -0.46 -27.93 12.88
C ALA A 212 0.58 -26.84 12.60
N HIS A 213 0.92 -26.01 13.60
CA HIS A 213 1.98 -25.02 13.46
C HIS A 213 3.37 -25.64 13.46
N GLU A 214 3.61 -26.65 14.32
CA GLU A 214 4.88 -27.37 14.34
C GLU A 214 5.14 -28.09 13.02
N LEU A 215 4.12 -28.74 12.47
CA LEU A 215 4.17 -29.41 11.16
C LEU A 215 4.56 -28.42 10.06
N ARG A 216 3.85 -27.29 9.97
CA ARG A 216 4.10 -26.26 8.95
C ARG A 216 5.48 -25.62 9.15
N TYR A 217 5.86 -25.36 10.40
CA TYR A 217 7.14 -24.75 10.71
C TYR A 217 8.34 -25.63 10.33
N SER A 218 8.29 -26.94 10.59
CA SER A 218 9.37 -27.87 10.21
C SER A 218 9.60 -27.87 8.70
N ILE A 219 8.53 -27.89 7.91
CA ILE A 219 8.59 -27.86 6.45
C ILE A 219 9.06 -26.47 5.95
N TYR A 220 8.52 -25.40 6.55
CA TYR A 220 8.93 -24.04 6.23
C TYR A 220 10.43 -23.85 6.41
N ARG A 221 10.96 -24.28 7.56
CA ARG A 221 12.37 -24.18 7.91
C ARG A 221 13.26 -24.96 6.93
N ASP A 222 12.92 -26.22 6.61
CA ASP A 222 13.71 -27.05 5.69
C ASP A 222 13.75 -26.43 4.27
N LEU A 223 12.63 -25.92 3.77
CA LEU A 223 12.60 -25.24 2.47
C LEU A 223 13.39 -23.92 2.49
N TRP A 224 13.31 -23.15 3.58
CA TRP A 224 14.08 -21.93 3.73
C TRP A 224 15.59 -22.21 3.82
N GLU A 225 16.01 -23.23 4.57
CA GLU A 225 17.41 -23.66 4.66
C GLU A 225 17.98 -24.09 3.31
N ARG A 226 17.15 -24.58 2.40
CA ARG A 226 17.50 -24.88 1.00
C ARG A 226 17.56 -23.65 0.10
N GLY A 227 17.30 -22.45 0.61
CA GLY A 227 17.38 -21.18 -0.12
C GLY A 227 16.12 -20.78 -0.85
N PHE A 228 14.98 -21.44 -0.64
CA PHE A 228 13.72 -21.03 -1.24
C PHE A 228 13.06 -19.89 -0.46
N PHE A 229 12.42 -19.00 -1.21
CA PHE A 229 11.47 -18.05 -0.65
C PHE A 229 10.08 -18.68 -0.58
N LEU A 230 9.35 -18.33 0.48
CA LEU A 230 8.01 -18.88 0.73
C LEU A 230 6.99 -17.76 0.93
N SER A 231 5.77 -18.02 0.53
CA SER A 231 4.61 -17.17 0.85
C SER A 231 3.37 -18.01 1.08
N ALA A 232 2.34 -17.45 1.72
CA ALA A 232 1.10 -18.17 1.97
C ALA A 232 0.37 -18.54 0.68
N ALA A 233 -0.04 -19.80 0.55
CA ALA A 233 -0.70 -20.36 -0.64
C ALA A 233 -2.20 -20.60 -0.49
N GLY A 234 -2.87 -20.03 0.51
CA GLY A 234 -4.30 -20.30 0.78
C GLY A 234 -5.24 -20.05 -0.42
N LYS A 235 -4.87 -19.15 -1.35
CA LYS A 235 -5.61 -18.91 -2.59
C LYS A 235 -5.47 -20.04 -3.62
N PHE A 236 -4.49 -20.90 -3.45
CA PHE A 236 -4.17 -22.02 -4.35
C PHE A 236 -4.38 -23.38 -3.68
N GLY A 237 -5.13 -23.43 -2.58
CA GLY A 237 -5.42 -24.68 -1.89
C GLY A 237 -4.20 -25.36 -1.25
N GLY A 238 -3.12 -24.62 -1.02
CA GLY A 238 -1.90 -25.12 -0.38
C GLY A 238 -1.52 -24.30 0.84
N ASP A 239 -0.45 -24.71 1.50
CA ASP A 239 0.12 -24.04 2.65
C ASP A 239 1.10 -22.94 2.25
N PHE A 240 2.04 -23.29 1.35
CA PHE A 240 3.07 -22.38 0.88
C PHE A 240 3.20 -22.36 -0.64
N LEU A 241 3.43 -21.18 -1.20
CA LEU A 241 4.01 -21.03 -2.52
C LEU A 241 5.53 -20.99 -2.37
N VAL A 242 6.23 -21.80 -3.18
CA VAL A 242 7.69 -21.93 -3.14
C VAL A 242 8.30 -21.30 -4.37
N TYR A 243 9.21 -20.35 -4.12
CA TYR A 243 9.89 -19.56 -5.14
C TYR A 243 11.38 -19.87 -5.17
N PRO A 244 12.01 -19.92 -6.35
CA PRO A 244 13.46 -20.14 -6.47
C PRO A 244 14.29 -18.93 -6.02
N GLY A 245 13.66 -17.80 -5.74
CA GLY A 245 14.25 -16.55 -5.28
C GLY A 245 13.19 -15.54 -4.90
N ASP A 246 13.56 -14.26 -4.75
CA ASP A 246 12.64 -13.21 -4.31
C ASP A 246 11.36 -13.17 -5.15
N PRO A 247 10.17 -13.27 -4.51
CA PRO A 247 8.86 -13.21 -5.16
C PRO A 247 8.58 -11.94 -5.98
N LEU A 248 9.37 -10.88 -5.79
CA LEU A 248 9.30 -9.67 -6.63
C LEU A 248 9.93 -9.87 -8.01
N ARG A 249 10.80 -10.87 -8.17
CA ARG A 249 11.55 -11.15 -9.40
C ARG A 249 11.17 -12.49 -10.02
N PHE A 250 10.71 -13.45 -9.20
CA PHE A 250 10.45 -14.82 -9.62
C PHE A 250 9.00 -15.22 -9.39
N HIS A 251 8.48 -16.07 -10.24
CA HIS A 251 7.19 -16.72 -10.01
C HIS A 251 7.39 -17.98 -9.15
N ALA A 252 6.35 -18.35 -8.38
CA ALA A 252 6.36 -19.60 -7.65
C ALA A 252 6.36 -20.80 -8.59
N HIS A 253 7.20 -21.79 -8.30
CA HIS A 253 7.28 -23.04 -9.04
C HIS A 253 6.39 -24.12 -8.44
N TYR A 254 6.23 -24.11 -7.10
CA TYR A 254 5.49 -25.18 -6.40
C TYR A 254 4.41 -24.59 -5.50
N ILE A 255 3.35 -25.38 -5.34
CA ILE A 255 2.34 -25.24 -4.30
C ILE A 255 2.61 -26.34 -3.28
N ALA A 256 3.13 -26.01 -2.12
CA ALA A 256 3.44 -26.97 -1.07
C ALA A 256 2.21 -27.20 -0.18
N GLN A 257 1.92 -28.47 0.09
CA GLN A 257 0.94 -28.93 1.07
C GLN A 257 1.65 -29.71 2.16
N CYS A 258 1.34 -29.38 3.41
CA CYS A 258 1.95 -29.97 4.60
C CYS A 258 1.07 -31.12 5.13
N TRP A 259 1.62 -32.31 5.17
CA TRP A 259 0.92 -33.52 5.63
C TRP A 259 1.67 -34.16 6.80
N ALA A 260 0.95 -34.53 7.85
CA ALA A 260 1.58 -35.24 8.95
C ALA A 260 1.96 -36.67 8.51
N PRO A 261 3.00 -37.25 9.11
CA PRO A 261 3.37 -38.65 8.82
C PRO A 261 2.22 -39.60 9.13
N GLY A 262 1.84 -40.39 8.16
CA GLY A 262 0.75 -41.36 8.29
C GLY A 262 -0.65 -40.81 8.00
N ASP A 263 -0.81 -39.56 7.72
CA ASP A 263 -2.10 -39.00 7.27
C ASP A 263 -2.47 -39.58 5.89
N SER A 264 -3.75 -39.98 5.74
CA SER A 264 -4.28 -40.37 4.45
C SER A 264 -4.76 -39.17 3.66
N ILE A 265 -4.33 -39.07 2.41
CA ILE A 265 -4.76 -38.01 1.51
C ILE A 265 -5.95 -38.52 0.70
N PRO A 266 -7.14 -37.89 0.78
CA PRO A 266 -8.27 -38.24 -0.08
C PRO A 266 -7.90 -38.09 -1.56
N LEU A 267 -8.19 -39.10 -2.36
CA LEU A 267 -7.86 -39.08 -3.80
C LEU A 267 -8.48 -37.90 -4.53
N GLN A 268 -9.68 -37.51 -4.14
CA GLN A 268 -10.38 -36.33 -4.72
C GLN A 268 -9.62 -35.03 -4.46
N ASP A 269 -9.06 -34.84 -3.26
CA ASP A 269 -8.29 -33.67 -2.90
C ASP A 269 -6.99 -33.63 -3.68
N LEU A 270 -6.33 -34.79 -3.82
CA LEU A 270 -5.12 -34.94 -4.60
C LEU A 270 -5.32 -34.58 -6.07
N ILE A 271 -6.40 -35.13 -6.68
CA ILE A 271 -6.78 -34.78 -8.07
C ILE A 271 -7.09 -33.29 -8.24
N SER A 272 -7.86 -32.75 -7.32
CA SER A 272 -8.25 -31.33 -7.38
C SER A 272 -7.05 -30.41 -7.25
N ALA A 273 -6.15 -30.68 -6.31
CA ALA A 273 -4.91 -29.93 -6.10
C ALA A 273 -3.95 -30.09 -7.29
N GLY A 274 -3.81 -31.28 -7.86
CA GLY A 274 -2.99 -31.52 -9.04
C GLY A 274 -3.48 -30.76 -10.28
N ARG A 275 -4.79 -30.79 -10.53
CA ARG A 275 -5.43 -30.03 -11.62
C ARG A 275 -5.26 -28.52 -11.45
N LEU A 276 -5.50 -28.02 -10.23
CA LEU A 276 -5.31 -26.60 -9.91
C LEU A 276 -3.84 -26.20 -10.13
N GLY A 277 -2.89 -26.97 -9.63
CA GLY A 277 -1.47 -26.74 -9.84
C GLY A 277 -1.12 -26.60 -11.32
N THR A 278 -1.56 -27.54 -12.14
CA THR A 278 -1.31 -27.50 -13.60
C THR A 278 -1.98 -26.30 -14.26
N SER A 279 -3.22 -25.95 -13.90
CA SER A 279 -3.93 -24.79 -14.47
C SER A 279 -3.24 -23.45 -14.17
N VAL A 280 -2.54 -23.33 -13.05
CA VAL A 280 -1.77 -22.14 -12.68
C VAL A 280 -0.26 -22.27 -12.99
N LYS A 281 0.11 -23.28 -13.80
CA LYS A 281 1.51 -23.54 -14.20
C LYS A 281 2.46 -23.74 -13.03
N LYS A 282 2.02 -24.50 -12.03
CA LYS A 282 2.81 -24.85 -10.84
C LYS A 282 2.69 -26.35 -10.58
N THR A 283 3.72 -26.91 -9.97
CA THR A 283 3.74 -28.30 -9.55
C THR A 283 3.27 -28.40 -8.10
N LEU A 284 2.38 -29.34 -7.80
CA LEU A 284 2.01 -29.66 -6.43
C LEU A 284 3.18 -30.36 -5.74
N LEU A 285 3.52 -29.92 -4.54
CA LEU A 285 4.57 -30.50 -3.71
C LEU A 285 3.94 -30.99 -2.40
N LEU A 286 3.87 -32.29 -2.22
CA LEU A 286 3.44 -32.90 -0.97
C LEU A 286 4.65 -32.97 -0.04
N CYS A 287 4.54 -32.41 1.15
CA CYS A 287 5.63 -32.30 2.11
C CYS A 287 5.25 -33.03 3.40
N SER A 288 6.08 -33.93 3.85
CA SER A 288 5.86 -34.69 5.10
C SER A 288 7.16 -34.79 5.89
N PRO A 289 7.21 -34.27 7.12
CA PRO A 289 8.36 -34.45 7.99
C PRO A 289 8.41 -35.92 8.46
N GLN A 290 9.61 -36.46 8.58
CA GLN A 290 9.85 -37.79 9.08
C GLN A 290 10.32 -37.75 10.55
N PRO A 291 10.21 -38.87 11.29
CA PRO A 291 10.67 -38.92 12.68
C PRO A 291 12.17 -38.63 12.87
N ASP A 292 12.96 -38.80 11.81
CA ASP A 292 14.41 -38.49 11.80
C ASP A 292 14.71 -36.98 11.61
N GLY A 293 13.67 -36.14 11.53
CA GLY A 293 13.77 -34.72 11.35
C GLY A 293 13.94 -34.27 9.89
N LYS A 294 14.03 -35.18 8.94
CA LYS A 294 14.07 -34.87 7.52
C LYS A 294 12.67 -34.63 6.98
N VAL A 295 12.57 -33.85 5.91
CA VAL A 295 11.32 -33.65 5.18
C VAL A 295 11.37 -34.42 3.85
N VAL A 296 10.37 -35.23 3.61
CA VAL A 296 10.17 -35.93 2.34
C VAL A 296 9.26 -35.09 1.45
N TYR A 297 9.67 -34.95 0.21
CA TYR A 297 8.96 -34.19 -0.81
C TYR A 297 8.54 -35.10 -1.95
N THR A 298 7.26 -35.04 -2.31
CA THR A 298 6.72 -35.74 -3.48
C THR A 298 6.10 -34.72 -4.41
N SER A 299 6.61 -34.61 -5.63
CA SER A 299 6.05 -33.72 -6.64
C SER A 299 4.96 -34.44 -7.44
N LEU A 300 3.85 -33.72 -7.68
CA LEU A 300 2.72 -34.20 -8.46
C LEU A 300 2.35 -33.16 -9.52
N GLN A 301 2.19 -33.63 -10.76
CA GLN A 301 1.71 -32.82 -11.86
C GLN A 301 0.59 -33.58 -12.58
N TRP A 302 -0.50 -32.89 -12.88
CA TRP A 302 -1.58 -33.46 -13.65
C TRP A 302 -1.20 -33.51 -15.13
N ALA A 303 -1.21 -34.70 -15.71
CA ALA A 303 -1.10 -34.91 -17.15
C ALA A 303 -2.51 -35.11 -17.74
N SER A 304 -2.87 -34.39 -18.78
CA SER A 304 -4.04 -34.71 -19.58
C SER A 304 -3.74 -35.95 -20.41
N LEU A 305 -4.66 -36.89 -20.46
CA LEU A 305 -4.62 -37.96 -21.47
C LEU A 305 -4.65 -37.29 -22.86
N GLN A 306 -3.64 -37.54 -23.65
CA GLN A 306 -3.62 -37.20 -25.08
C GLN A 306 -4.44 -38.19 -25.87
#